data_deb7da3513135f5237407ab5aee98d8b
#
_entry.id   deb7da3513135f5237407ab5aee98d8b
#
_cell.length_a   1.000
_cell.length_b   1.000
_cell.length_c   1.000
_cell.angle_alpha   90.00
_cell.angle_beta   90.00
_cell.angle_gamma   90.00
#
_symmetry.space_group_name_H-M   'P 1'
#
loop_
_entity.id
_entity.type
_entity.pdbx_description
1 polymer ?
#
loop_
_entity_poly.entity_id
_entity_poly.type
_entity_poly.pdbx_seq_one_letter_code
_entity_poly.pdbx_strand_id
1 'polypeptide(L)'
;HGVDLTPLRDAALRSYFSQPIVDAFDPSLLLDEATEHLLDFRTTTDAELQRIEIPFRFTAAYTAQMHGIAGWFDVEFLGSASKVVLTTAPGAPTTHWHQLRCLFQTPVFVTAGQTISGNLLLQTHERHSYWMHVTLHEPIQVMSTLDLKEPHQRMGAYFVPGDGGEGQTYAPAPAPPAAQIPQQAQSRQRGKQQQWRPPGHAAGAPRPAAATPAPFG
;
A
#
# COMPACT_ATOMS: atom_id res chain seq x y z
N HIS A 1 24.97 -2.63 -29.12
CA HIS A 1 24.99 -1.57 -30.14
C HIS A 1 26.19 -0.60 -29.99
N GLY A 2 27.16 -0.87 -29.08
CA GLY A 2 28.40 -0.10 -28.94
C GLY A 2 28.26 1.33 -28.39
N VAL A 3 27.05 1.72 -27.90
CA VAL A 3 26.82 3.02 -27.28
C VAL A 3 26.95 2.90 -25.77
N ASP A 4 27.81 3.72 -25.17
CA ASP A 4 27.93 3.83 -23.71
C ASP A 4 26.85 4.75 -23.17
N LEU A 5 25.90 4.20 -22.38
CA LEU A 5 24.82 4.93 -21.71
C LEU A 5 25.13 5.26 -20.24
N THR A 6 26.32 4.92 -19.75
CA THR A 6 26.75 5.17 -18.36
C THR A 6 26.57 6.63 -17.93
N PRO A 7 26.82 7.65 -18.78
CA PRO A 7 26.59 9.05 -18.40
C PRO A 7 25.13 9.40 -18.05
N LEU A 8 24.16 8.61 -18.53
CA LEU A 8 22.73 8.82 -18.25
C LEU A 8 22.26 8.11 -16.98
N ARG A 9 23.07 7.26 -16.37
CA ARG A 9 22.71 6.40 -15.24
C ARG A 9 22.14 7.21 -14.07
N ASP A 10 22.82 8.26 -13.64
CA ASP A 10 22.40 9.02 -12.46
C ASP A 10 21.12 9.81 -12.71
N ALA A 11 20.92 10.33 -13.92
CA ALA A 11 19.68 10.98 -14.31
C ALA A 11 18.51 9.98 -14.33
N ALA A 12 18.73 8.79 -14.88
CA ALA A 12 17.74 7.71 -14.92
C ALA A 12 17.35 7.24 -13.51
N LEU A 13 18.33 7.07 -12.60
CA LEU A 13 18.06 6.70 -11.20
C LEU A 13 17.24 7.78 -10.49
N ARG A 14 17.63 9.06 -10.60
CA ARG A 14 16.85 10.14 -10.00
C ARG A 14 15.42 10.18 -10.53
N SER A 15 15.23 10.05 -11.82
CA SER A 15 13.90 10.00 -12.45
C SER A 15 13.09 8.81 -11.96
N TYR A 16 13.70 7.62 -11.90
CA TYR A 16 13.00 6.40 -11.48
C TYR A 16 12.55 6.45 -10.02
N PHE A 17 13.40 6.93 -9.12
CA PHE A 17 13.09 7.00 -7.69
C PHE A 17 12.37 8.28 -7.25
N SER A 18 11.99 9.15 -8.17
CA SER A 18 11.15 10.32 -7.90
C SER A 18 9.65 10.05 -8.06
N GLN A 19 9.28 8.82 -8.41
CA GLN A 19 7.89 8.43 -8.67
C GLN A 19 7.59 7.11 -8.00
N PRO A 20 6.39 6.94 -7.41
CA PRO A 20 5.97 5.66 -6.89
C PRO A 20 5.64 4.67 -8.01
N ILE A 21 5.63 3.40 -7.68
CA ILE A 21 5.20 2.33 -8.58
C ILE A 21 3.79 1.90 -8.22
N VAL A 22 2.91 1.83 -9.21
CA VAL A 22 1.56 1.27 -9.08
C VAL A 22 1.51 -0.07 -9.78
N ASP A 23 1.35 -1.13 -9.01
CA ASP A 23 1.13 -2.51 -9.50
C ASP A 23 0.56 -3.40 -8.39
N ALA A 24 0.20 -4.64 -8.74
CA ALA A 24 -0.13 -5.66 -7.77
C ALA A 24 1.14 -6.44 -7.37
N PHE A 25 1.25 -6.79 -6.08
CA PHE A 25 2.36 -7.60 -5.58
C PHE A 25 1.87 -8.69 -4.62
N ASP A 26 2.69 -9.73 -4.46
CA ASP A 26 2.42 -10.82 -3.53
C ASP A 26 2.52 -10.34 -2.08
N PRO A 27 1.48 -10.52 -1.23
CA PRO A 27 1.52 -10.14 0.18
C PRO A 27 2.64 -10.82 0.99
N SER A 28 3.21 -11.93 0.50
CA SER A 28 4.36 -12.59 1.14
C SER A 28 5.63 -11.73 1.16
N LEU A 29 5.68 -10.66 0.35
CA LEU A 29 6.78 -9.70 0.34
C LEU A 29 6.73 -8.71 1.52
N LEU A 30 5.62 -8.63 2.24
CA LEU A 30 5.48 -7.75 3.40
C LEU A 30 6.30 -8.27 4.57
N LEU A 31 7.01 -7.36 5.23
CA LEU A 31 7.85 -7.67 6.39
C LEU A 31 7.06 -7.73 7.69
N ASP A 32 5.90 -7.10 7.73
CA ASP A 32 4.99 -7.06 8.89
C ASP A 32 3.54 -6.85 8.42
N GLU A 33 2.61 -6.83 9.36
CA GLU A 33 1.23 -6.40 9.12
C GLU A 33 1.16 -4.91 8.81
N ALA A 34 0.14 -4.50 8.07
CA ALA A 34 -0.08 -3.09 7.78
C ALA A 34 -0.47 -2.30 9.03
N THR A 35 -0.02 -1.04 9.10
CA THR A 35 -0.59 -0.05 10.01
C THR A 35 -1.69 0.72 9.28
N GLU A 36 -2.73 1.10 10.01
CA GLU A 36 -3.88 1.81 9.45
C GLU A 36 -3.84 3.30 9.82
N HIS A 37 -4.26 4.14 8.89
CA HIS A 37 -4.53 5.55 9.11
C HIS A 37 -5.95 5.85 8.62
N LEU A 38 -6.81 6.27 9.54
CA LEU A 38 -8.23 6.50 9.24
C LEU A 38 -8.47 7.95 8.85
N LEU A 39 -9.16 8.15 7.72
CA LEU A 39 -9.73 9.43 7.30
C LEU A 39 -11.26 9.31 7.30
N ASP A 40 -11.93 10.04 8.16
CA ASP A 40 -13.41 10.11 8.18
C ASP A 40 -13.87 11.31 7.34
N PHE A 41 -14.27 11.06 6.10
CA PHE A 41 -14.71 12.09 5.16
C PHE A 41 -15.97 12.87 5.61
N ARG A 42 -16.62 12.47 6.69
CA ARG A 42 -17.73 13.25 7.26
C ARG A 42 -17.25 14.41 8.13
N THR A 43 -16.02 14.31 8.63
CA THR A 43 -15.43 15.27 9.58
C THR A 43 -14.12 15.87 9.12
N THR A 44 -13.40 15.19 8.22
CA THR A 44 -12.11 15.66 7.68
C THR A 44 -12.30 16.94 6.89
N THR A 45 -11.50 17.95 7.19
CA THR A 45 -11.50 19.25 6.52
C THR A 45 -10.56 19.26 5.31
N ASP A 46 -10.77 20.23 4.40
CA ASP A 46 -9.88 20.45 3.26
C ASP A 46 -8.43 20.73 3.69
N ALA A 47 -8.24 21.45 4.80
CA ALA A 47 -6.91 21.73 5.33
C ALA A 47 -6.17 20.46 5.79
N GLU A 48 -6.89 19.53 6.42
CA GLU A 48 -6.33 18.23 6.81
C GLU A 48 -5.98 17.37 5.60
N LEU A 49 -6.79 17.45 4.54
CA LEU A 49 -6.48 16.75 3.28
C LEU A 49 -5.29 17.35 2.53
N GLN A 50 -4.97 18.64 2.74
CA GLN A 50 -3.80 19.25 2.12
C GLN A 50 -2.49 18.73 2.69
N ARG A 51 -2.50 18.21 3.92
CA ARG A 51 -1.34 17.71 4.62
C ARG A 51 -1.72 16.53 5.51
N ILE A 52 -1.43 15.32 5.06
CA ILE A 52 -1.75 14.09 5.79
C ILE A 52 -0.44 13.48 6.28
N GLU A 53 -0.31 13.32 7.60
CA GLU A 53 0.85 12.67 8.23
C GLU A 53 0.46 11.28 8.73
N ILE A 54 1.17 10.28 8.24
CA ILE A 54 0.93 8.87 8.55
C ILE A 54 2.18 8.30 9.22
N PRO A 55 2.27 8.30 10.55
CA PRO A 55 3.35 7.62 11.25
C PRO A 55 3.18 6.11 11.09
N PHE A 56 4.29 5.41 10.94
CA PHE A 56 4.28 3.95 10.87
C PHE A 56 5.35 3.35 11.78
N ARG A 57 5.04 2.15 12.28
CA ARG A 57 5.96 1.34 13.06
C ARG A 57 5.71 -0.13 12.77
N PHE A 58 6.74 -0.84 12.36
CA PHE A 58 6.71 -2.26 12.02
C PHE A 58 7.77 -3.02 12.79
N THR A 59 7.62 -4.33 12.87
CA THR A 59 8.63 -5.25 13.39
C THR A 59 8.95 -6.28 12.30
N ALA A 60 10.17 -6.27 11.78
CA ALA A 60 10.55 -7.17 10.70
C ALA A 60 10.32 -8.65 11.11
N ALA A 61 9.44 -9.34 10.42
CA ALA A 61 9.13 -10.75 10.70
C ALA A 61 10.30 -11.68 10.33
N TYR A 62 11.15 -11.26 9.41
CA TYR A 62 12.31 -12.01 8.94
C TYR A 62 13.42 -11.09 8.48
N THR A 63 14.63 -11.61 8.39
CA THR A 63 15.80 -10.87 7.92
C THR A 63 15.73 -10.70 6.41
N ALA A 64 15.81 -9.46 5.91
CA ALA A 64 15.70 -9.16 4.49
C ALA A 64 16.34 -7.80 4.12
N GLN A 65 16.41 -7.53 2.83
CA GLN A 65 16.58 -6.18 2.33
C GLN A 65 15.21 -5.54 2.09
N MET A 66 14.91 -4.48 2.83
CA MET A 66 13.71 -3.68 2.65
C MET A 66 13.95 -2.67 1.51
N HIS A 67 13.13 -2.74 0.47
CA HIS A 67 13.26 -1.91 -0.72
C HIS A 67 12.42 -0.63 -0.67
N GLY A 68 11.53 -0.48 0.31
CA GLY A 68 10.64 0.66 0.43
C GLY A 68 9.44 0.36 1.32
N ILE A 69 8.44 1.21 1.23
CA ILE A 69 7.13 0.99 1.86
C ILE A 69 6.05 0.80 0.80
N ALA A 70 5.03 0.03 1.14
CA ALA A 70 3.85 -0.16 0.32
C ALA A 70 2.62 0.43 1.00
N GLY A 71 1.71 0.97 0.20
CA GLY A 71 0.44 1.51 0.67
C GLY A 71 -0.72 1.07 -0.21
N TRP A 72 -1.89 0.96 0.39
CA TRP A 72 -3.16 0.74 -0.26
C TRP A 72 -4.26 1.39 0.56
N PHE A 73 -5.49 1.36 0.08
CA PHE A 73 -6.61 1.91 0.81
C PHE A 73 -7.79 0.94 0.84
N ASP A 74 -8.55 1.03 1.91
CA ASP A 74 -9.86 0.42 2.06
C ASP A 74 -10.90 1.52 2.23
N VAL A 75 -12.08 1.34 1.66
CA VAL A 75 -13.19 2.30 1.80
C VAL A 75 -14.37 1.60 2.44
N GLU A 76 -14.84 2.18 3.53
CA GLU A 76 -16.03 1.73 4.22
C GLU A 76 -17.22 2.65 3.87
N PHE A 77 -18.19 2.10 3.18
CA PHE A 77 -19.46 2.78 2.90
C PHE A 77 -20.47 2.40 3.99
N LEU A 78 -20.74 3.33 4.89
CA LEU A 78 -21.66 3.13 6.02
C LEU A 78 -23.09 3.49 5.61
N GLY A 79 -23.80 2.55 5.01
CA GLY A 79 -25.21 2.70 4.64
C GLY A 79 -26.13 2.52 5.85
N SER A 80 -27.41 2.97 5.73
CA SER A 80 -28.42 2.85 6.80
C SER A 80 -28.80 1.39 7.12
N ALA A 81 -28.71 0.49 6.15
CA ALA A 81 -29.10 -0.91 6.30
C ALA A 81 -27.90 -1.88 6.32
N SER A 82 -26.80 -1.52 5.68
CA SER A 82 -25.62 -2.39 5.57
C SER A 82 -24.35 -1.56 5.41
N LYS A 83 -23.22 -2.18 5.80
CA LYS A 83 -21.87 -1.68 5.54
C LYS A 83 -21.32 -2.41 4.31
N VAL A 84 -20.76 -1.67 3.38
CA VAL A 84 -20.02 -2.22 2.24
C VAL A 84 -18.55 -1.80 2.37
N VAL A 85 -17.64 -2.73 2.15
CA VAL A 85 -16.19 -2.49 2.20
C VAL A 85 -15.61 -2.78 0.82
N LEU A 86 -14.90 -1.81 0.28
CA LEU A 86 -14.03 -1.99 -0.88
C LEU A 86 -12.59 -2.03 -0.37
N THR A 87 -11.84 -3.05 -0.74
CA THR A 87 -10.43 -3.17 -0.39
C THR A 87 -9.54 -3.21 -1.63
N THR A 88 -8.39 -2.56 -1.55
CA THR A 88 -7.33 -2.66 -2.56
C THR A 88 -6.09 -3.35 -1.99
N ALA A 89 -6.21 -4.04 -0.85
CA ALA A 89 -5.13 -4.73 -0.17
C ALA A 89 -4.48 -5.82 -1.05
N PRO A 90 -3.17 -6.06 -0.91
CA PRO A 90 -2.51 -7.18 -1.57
C PRO A 90 -3.10 -8.51 -1.09
N GLY A 91 -3.36 -9.43 -2.04
CA GLY A 91 -4.03 -10.70 -1.78
C GLY A 91 -5.56 -10.67 -1.84
N ALA A 92 -6.18 -9.49 -1.86
CA ALA A 92 -7.60 -9.34 -2.20
C ALA A 92 -7.80 -9.41 -3.73
N PRO A 93 -9.05 -9.57 -4.22
CA PRO A 93 -9.34 -9.48 -5.65
C PRO A 93 -8.81 -8.16 -6.23
N THR A 94 -7.98 -8.26 -7.25
CA THR A 94 -7.29 -7.09 -7.82
C THR A 94 -8.28 -6.07 -8.36
N THR A 95 -8.11 -4.82 -7.97
CA THR A 95 -8.83 -3.67 -8.52
C THR A 95 -7.93 -2.93 -9.51
N HIS A 96 -8.47 -2.01 -10.32
CA HIS A 96 -7.66 -1.19 -11.23
C HIS A 96 -6.80 -0.13 -10.50
N TRP A 97 -6.99 0.09 -9.20
CA TRP A 97 -6.13 0.96 -8.38
C TRP A 97 -4.83 0.26 -7.98
N HIS A 98 -4.80 -1.10 -7.92
CA HIS A 98 -3.65 -1.86 -7.45
C HIS A 98 -3.15 -1.40 -6.06
N GLN A 99 -1.85 -1.51 -5.84
CA GLN A 99 -1.17 -0.99 -4.66
C GLN A 99 -0.09 0.00 -5.08
N LEU A 100 0.34 0.83 -4.15
CA LEU A 100 1.39 1.83 -4.33
C LEU A 100 2.67 1.36 -3.63
N ARG A 101 3.82 1.47 -4.28
CA ARG A 101 5.13 1.20 -3.69
C ARG A 101 6.04 2.41 -3.80
N CYS A 102 6.51 2.90 -2.66
CA CYS A 102 7.52 3.95 -2.55
C CYS A 102 8.88 3.29 -2.36
N LEU A 103 9.67 3.21 -3.42
CA LEU A 103 10.97 2.54 -3.36
C LEU A 103 12.06 3.49 -2.88
N PHE A 104 12.95 2.97 -2.05
CA PHE A 104 14.20 3.63 -1.68
C PHE A 104 15.25 3.39 -2.76
N GLN A 105 16.05 4.42 -3.06
CA GLN A 105 17.15 4.28 -4.02
C GLN A 105 18.20 3.27 -3.53
N THR A 106 18.41 3.18 -2.24
CA THR A 106 19.29 2.19 -1.60
C THR A 106 18.45 1.35 -0.65
N PRO A 107 18.38 0.04 -0.86
CA PRO A 107 17.69 -0.85 0.07
C PRO A 107 18.29 -0.81 1.46
N VAL A 108 17.45 -1.02 2.48
CA VAL A 108 17.84 -1.04 3.89
C VAL A 108 17.85 -2.48 4.39
N PHE A 109 18.98 -2.93 4.91
CA PHE A 109 19.07 -4.26 5.53
C PHE A 109 18.40 -4.24 6.90
N VAL A 110 17.51 -5.18 7.14
CA VAL A 110 16.80 -5.36 8.41
C VAL A 110 16.91 -6.82 8.87
N THR A 111 17.01 -7.00 10.18
CA THR A 111 17.04 -8.34 10.80
C THR A 111 15.68 -8.68 11.41
N ALA A 112 15.38 -9.97 11.52
CA ALA A 112 14.17 -10.43 12.19
C ALA A 112 14.07 -9.86 13.61
N GLY A 113 12.88 -9.34 13.96
CA GLY A 113 12.61 -8.67 15.24
C GLY A 113 13.03 -7.21 15.31
N GLN A 114 13.69 -6.68 14.28
CA GLN A 114 14.13 -5.28 14.26
C GLN A 114 12.95 -4.34 14.04
N THR A 115 12.94 -3.24 14.79
CA THR A 115 11.96 -2.15 14.60
C THR A 115 12.28 -1.37 13.33
N ILE A 116 11.23 -1.08 12.59
CA ILE A 116 11.20 -0.19 11.42
C ILE A 116 10.20 0.90 11.75
N SER A 117 10.64 2.16 11.85
CA SER A 117 9.74 3.27 12.14
C SER A 117 9.99 4.45 11.22
N GLY A 118 8.94 5.23 11.00
CA GLY A 118 9.03 6.38 10.12
C GLY A 118 7.72 7.13 9.99
N ASN A 119 7.68 7.99 8.99
CA ASN A 119 6.52 8.81 8.66
C ASN A 119 6.36 8.91 7.15
N LEU A 120 5.12 8.81 6.67
CA LEU A 120 4.71 9.19 5.33
C LEU A 120 3.93 10.48 5.42
N LEU A 121 4.46 11.55 4.82
CA LEU A 121 3.75 12.81 4.67
C LEU A 121 3.25 12.94 3.24
N LEU A 122 1.93 13.12 3.09
CA LEU A 122 1.28 13.47 1.84
C LEU A 122 0.99 14.97 1.87
N GLN A 123 1.56 15.71 0.94
CA GLN A 123 1.37 17.16 0.81
C GLN A 123 0.85 17.49 -0.58
N THR A 124 -0.29 18.17 -0.65
CA THR A 124 -0.89 18.58 -1.92
C THR A 124 0.00 19.55 -2.69
N HIS A 125 -0.09 19.53 -4.00
CA HIS A 125 0.55 20.49 -4.89
C HIS A 125 -0.41 20.98 -5.98
N GLU A 126 0.00 22.00 -6.73
CA GLU A 126 -0.80 22.70 -7.75
C GLU A 126 -1.34 21.82 -8.90
N ARG A 127 -0.72 20.64 -9.12
CA ARG A 127 -1.16 19.66 -10.13
C ARG A 127 -2.30 18.75 -9.67
N HIS A 128 -2.99 19.09 -8.56
CA HIS A 128 -4.08 18.32 -7.97
C HIS A 128 -3.67 16.87 -7.62
N SER A 129 -2.55 16.73 -6.94
CA SER A 129 -2.02 15.46 -6.45
C SER A 129 -1.18 15.70 -5.20
N TYR A 130 -0.35 14.73 -4.80
CA TYR A 130 0.46 14.81 -3.60
C TYR A 130 1.95 14.61 -3.90
N TRP A 131 2.78 15.42 -3.24
CA TRP A 131 4.13 15.00 -2.92
C TRP A 131 4.05 13.98 -1.79
N MET A 132 4.78 12.89 -1.94
CA MET A 132 4.91 11.84 -0.93
C MET A 132 6.31 11.90 -0.33
N HIS A 133 6.42 12.33 0.93
CA HIS A 133 7.68 12.36 1.64
C HIS A 133 7.72 11.17 2.59
N VAL A 134 8.52 10.18 2.26
CA VAL A 134 8.77 9.01 3.11
C VAL A 134 10.03 9.27 3.92
N THR A 135 9.90 9.26 5.23
CA THR A 135 11.03 9.37 6.15
C THR A 135 11.10 8.10 7.01
N LEU A 136 12.16 7.34 6.87
CA LEU A 136 12.50 6.25 7.77
C LEU A 136 13.37 6.81 8.89
N HIS A 137 13.06 6.49 10.15
CA HIS A 137 13.84 6.87 11.33
C HIS A 137 14.70 5.72 11.82
N GLU A 138 14.13 4.51 11.85
CA GLU A 138 14.78 3.28 12.27
C GLU A 138 14.63 2.22 11.17
N PRO A 139 15.63 1.36 10.97
CA PRO A 139 16.90 1.23 11.70
C PRO A 139 17.97 2.24 11.28
N ILE A 140 17.76 2.94 10.20
CA ILE A 140 18.67 3.94 9.62
C ILE A 140 17.82 5.05 9.00
N GLN A 141 18.27 6.28 9.09
CA GLN A 141 17.57 7.39 8.51
C GLN A 141 17.67 7.36 6.98
N VAL A 142 16.51 7.30 6.32
CA VAL A 142 16.34 7.39 4.86
C VAL A 142 15.23 8.38 4.57
N MET A 143 15.44 9.23 3.58
CA MET A 143 14.41 10.15 3.10
C MET A 143 14.21 9.94 1.60
N SER A 144 12.95 9.94 1.17
CA SER A 144 12.57 9.83 -0.23
C SER A 144 11.41 10.78 -0.50
N THR A 145 11.45 11.47 -1.64
CA THR A 145 10.35 12.34 -2.09
C THR A 145 9.91 11.88 -3.46
N LEU A 146 8.61 11.61 -3.60
CA LEU A 146 8.02 11.08 -4.81
C LEU A 146 6.82 11.95 -5.23
N ASP A 147 6.61 12.09 -6.54
CA ASP A 147 5.44 12.74 -7.11
C ASP A 147 4.38 11.67 -7.46
N LEU A 148 3.23 11.72 -6.77
CA LEU A 148 2.13 10.77 -7.01
C LEU A 148 1.38 11.08 -8.30
N LYS A 149 1.61 12.24 -8.94
CA LYS A 149 0.87 12.65 -10.14
C LYS A 149 1.11 11.74 -11.34
N GLU A 150 2.32 11.24 -11.47
CA GLU A 150 2.73 10.40 -12.60
C GLU A 150 3.47 9.15 -12.11
N PRO A 151 2.73 8.21 -11.47
CA PRO A 151 3.35 6.99 -10.96
C PRO A 151 3.84 6.11 -12.11
N HIS A 152 4.89 5.34 -11.89
CA HIS A 152 5.28 4.27 -12.80
C HIS A 152 4.24 3.16 -12.73
N GLN A 153 3.38 3.09 -13.72
CA GLN A 153 2.46 1.98 -13.86
C GLN A 153 3.19 0.78 -14.46
N ARG A 154 3.39 -0.25 -13.66
CA ARG A 154 3.81 -1.55 -14.17
C ARG A 154 2.55 -2.31 -14.50
N MET A 155 2.16 -2.27 -15.77
CA MET A 155 1.16 -3.18 -16.30
C MET A 155 1.75 -4.59 -16.19
N GLY A 156 1.50 -5.27 -15.08
CA GLY A 156 1.66 -6.71 -15.00
C GLY A 156 0.88 -7.33 -16.15
N ALA A 157 1.16 -8.55 -16.55
CA ALA A 157 0.74 -9.28 -17.75
C ALA A 157 -0.78 -9.28 -18.10
N TYR A 158 -1.50 -8.20 -17.89
CA TYR A 158 -2.83 -7.93 -18.42
C TYR A 158 -2.73 -7.09 -19.68
N PHE A 159 -1.91 -7.54 -20.61
CA PHE A 159 -2.07 -7.12 -21.99
C PHE A 159 -3.25 -7.91 -22.55
N VAL A 160 -4.40 -7.26 -22.68
CA VAL A 160 -5.47 -7.77 -23.55
C VAL A 160 -4.97 -7.54 -24.98
N PRO A 161 -4.77 -8.59 -25.78
CA PRO A 161 -4.41 -8.41 -27.18
C PRO A 161 -5.60 -7.74 -27.86
N GLY A 162 -5.48 -6.46 -28.16
CA GLY A 162 -6.29 -5.85 -29.20
C GLY A 162 -5.76 -6.31 -30.55
N ASP A 163 -6.65 -6.78 -31.40
CA ASP A 163 -6.52 -7.00 -32.84
C ASP A 163 -5.12 -6.95 -33.47
N GLY A 164 -4.56 -8.12 -33.78
CA GLY A 164 -3.73 -8.31 -34.98
C GLY A 164 -2.35 -7.69 -35.03
N GLY A 165 -1.66 -7.53 -33.91
CA GLY A 165 -0.22 -7.26 -33.89
C GLY A 165 0.51 -8.41 -33.21
N GLU A 166 1.48 -9.04 -33.89
CA GLU A 166 2.38 -10.03 -33.29
C GLU A 166 3.10 -9.42 -32.09
N GLY A 167 2.47 -9.50 -30.91
CA GLY A 167 3.02 -9.02 -29.64
C GLY A 167 4.10 -9.97 -29.17
N GLN A 168 5.35 -9.50 -29.14
CA GLN A 168 6.39 -10.15 -28.37
C GLN A 168 5.93 -10.23 -26.90
N THR A 169 5.58 -11.42 -26.47
CA THR A 169 5.40 -11.76 -25.07
C THR A 169 6.76 -11.55 -24.36
N TYR A 170 6.94 -10.43 -23.69
CA TYR A 170 7.97 -10.33 -22.67
C TYR A 170 7.58 -11.30 -21.56
N ALA A 171 8.18 -12.48 -21.59
CA ALA A 171 8.16 -13.33 -20.40
C ALA A 171 8.74 -12.49 -19.24
N PRO A 172 8.08 -12.43 -18.08
CA PRO A 172 8.66 -11.77 -16.92
C PRO A 172 10.04 -12.40 -16.70
N ALA A 173 11.05 -11.55 -16.46
CA ALA A 173 12.36 -12.05 -16.07
C ALA A 173 12.14 -13.05 -14.93
N PRO A 174 12.81 -14.22 -14.95
CA PRO A 174 12.65 -15.21 -13.89
C PRO A 174 12.87 -14.48 -12.57
N ALA A 175 11.88 -14.60 -11.68
CA ALA A 175 11.97 -14.03 -10.34
C ALA A 175 13.33 -14.48 -9.75
N PRO A 176 14.09 -13.61 -9.10
CA PRO A 176 15.25 -14.03 -8.36
C PRO A 176 14.82 -15.18 -7.47
N PRO A 177 15.65 -16.24 -7.29
CA PRO A 177 15.29 -17.40 -6.50
C PRO A 177 14.74 -16.88 -5.17
N ALA A 178 13.49 -17.24 -4.88
CA ALA A 178 12.79 -16.79 -3.69
C ALA A 178 13.71 -17.08 -2.50
N ALA A 179 14.11 -16.03 -1.79
CA ALA A 179 14.76 -16.20 -0.51
C ALA A 179 13.85 -17.15 0.28
N GLN A 180 14.38 -18.32 0.68
CA GLN A 180 13.58 -19.34 1.35
C GLN A 180 13.00 -18.71 2.61
N ILE A 181 11.74 -18.31 2.53
CA ILE A 181 11.01 -17.82 3.69
C ILE A 181 10.94 -19.02 4.65
N PRO A 182 11.44 -18.90 5.88
CA PRO A 182 11.35 -19.99 6.84
C PRO A 182 9.91 -20.47 6.94
N GLN A 183 9.67 -21.76 6.90
CA GLN A 183 8.31 -22.35 6.96
C GLN A 183 7.47 -21.83 8.15
N GLN A 184 8.13 -21.41 9.23
CA GLN A 184 7.49 -20.76 10.37
C GLN A 184 6.88 -19.38 10.07
N ALA A 185 7.43 -18.61 9.13
CA ALA A 185 6.85 -17.33 8.71
C ALA A 185 5.62 -17.55 7.82
N GLN A 186 5.67 -18.56 6.94
CA GLN A 186 4.53 -18.93 6.08
C GLN A 186 3.34 -19.48 6.90
N SER A 187 3.60 -20.23 7.97
CA SER A 187 2.54 -20.73 8.86
C SER A 187 1.88 -19.60 9.66
N ARG A 188 2.63 -18.59 10.07
CA ARG A 188 2.08 -17.39 10.74
C ARG A 188 1.21 -16.55 9.78
N GLN A 189 1.63 -16.36 8.54
CA GLN A 189 0.83 -15.64 7.55
C GLN A 189 -0.45 -16.40 7.17
N ARG A 190 -0.40 -17.74 7.01
CA ARG A 190 -1.59 -18.56 6.77
C ARG A 190 -2.55 -18.57 7.96
N GLY A 191 -2.03 -18.61 9.19
CA GLY A 191 -2.84 -18.54 10.41
C GLY A 191 -3.54 -17.18 10.55
N LYS A 192 -2.88 -16.10 10.15
CA LYS A 192 -3.41 -14.74 10.19
C LYS A 192 -4.44 -14.48 9.08
N GLN A 193 -4.25 -14.99 7.86
CA GLN A 193 -5.25 -14.93 6.79
C GLN A 193 -6.55 -15.68 7.13
N GLN A 194 -6.48 -16.77 7.92
CA GLN A 194 -7.69 -17.46 8.39
C GLN A 194 -8.36 -16.74 9.58
N GLN A 195 -7.65 -15.87 10.29
CA GLN A 195 -8.17 -15.10 11.43
C GLN A 195 -8.75 -13.74 11.04
N TRP A 196 -8.57 -13.30 9.79
CA TRP A 196 -9.24 -12.10 9.31
C TRP A 196 -10.75 -12.38 9.11
N ARG A 197 -11.51 -12.22 10.20
CA ARG A 197 -12.97 -12.07 10.16
C ARG A 197 -13.25 -10.57 10.19
N PRO A 198 -14.13 -10.06 9.32
CA PRO A 198 -14.56 -8.67 9.43
C PRO A 198 -15.11 -8.46 10.85
N PRO A 199 -14.80 -7.32 11.51
CA PRO A 199 -15.39 -6.98 12.79
C PRO A 199 -16.89 -6.77 12.60
N GLY A 200 -17.70 -7.73 13.03
CA GLY A 200 -19.13 -7.60 12.92
C GLY A 200 -19.85 -8.85 13.35
N HIS A 201 -20.30 -8.82 14.53
CA HIS A 201 -21.51 -9.30 15.19
C HIS A 201 -21.21 -9.65 16.65
N ALA A 202 -21.07 -8.61 17.46
CA ALA A 202 -21.43 -8.76 18.86
C ALA A 202 -22.95 -8.89 18.89
N ALA A 203 -23.43 -10.09 19.16
CA ALA A 203 -24.83 -10.37 19.38
C ALA A 203 -25.30 -9.63 20.65
N GLY A 204 -26.39 -8.87 20.54
CA GLY A 204 -27.30 -8.67 21.64
C GLY A 204 -27.05 -7.52 22.61
N ALA A 205 -27.40 -6.29 22.20
CA ALA A 205 -27.92 -5.33 23.13
C ALA A 205 -29.44 -5.21 22.88
N PRO A 206 -30.31 -5.24 23.91
CA PRO A 206 -31.78 -5.14 23.75
C PRO A 206 -32.16 -3.74 23.26
N ARG A 207 -33.05 -3.69 22.25
CA ARG A 207 -33.65 -2.46 21.73
C ARG A 207 -34.38 -1.73 22.86
N PRO A 208 -34.24 -0.42 23.02
CA PRO A 208 -35.16 0.36 23.86
C PRO A 208 -36.55 0.37 23.21
N ALA A 209 -37.57 0.22 24.07
CA ALA A 209 -38.98 0.21 23.69
C ALA A 209 -39.37 1.51 22.97
N ALA A 210 -40.19 1.36 21.93
CA ALA A 210 -40.77 2.47 21.20
C ALA A 210 -41.70 3.31 22.12
N ALA A 211 -41.42 4.60 22.20
CA ALA A 211 -42.31 5.56 22.84
C ALA A 211 -43.53 5.81 21.93
N THR A 212 -44.72 5.62 22.48
CA THR A 212 -46.02 5.89 21.85
C THR A 212 -46.20 7.40 21.66
N PRO A 213 -46.62 7.94 20.52
CA PRO A 213 -46.89 9.35 20.36
C PRO A 213 -48.23 9.71 21.09
N ALA A 214 -48.18 10.80 21.84
CA ALA A 214 -49.36 11.41 22.48
C ALA A 214 -50.26 12.06 21.41
N PRO A 215 -51.62 12.07 21.62
CA PRO A 215 -52.53 12.69 20.68
C PRO A 215 -52.49 14.22 20.81
N PHE A 216 -52.56 14.88 19.67
CA PHE A 216 -52.75 16.32 19.56
C PHE A 216 -54.19 16.66 20.03
N GLY A 217 -54.30 17.58 20.98
CA GLY A 217 -55.45 18.40 21.28
C GLY A 217 -55.15 19.86 20.89
#